data_f1c936fd2a01fa1825cc0c6099e5cd8d
#
_entry.id   f1c936fd2a01fa1825cc0c6099e5cd8d
#
_cell.length_a   1.000
_cell.length_b   1.000
_cell.length_c   1.000
_cell.angle_alpha   90.00
_cell.angle_beta   90.00
_cell.angle_gamma   90.00
#
_symmetry.space_group_name_H-M   'P 1'
#
loop_
_entity.id
_entity.type
_entity.pdbx_description
1 polymer ?
#
loop_
_entity_poly.entity_id
_entity_poly.type
_entity_poly.pdbx_seq_one_letter_code
_entity_poly.pdbx_strand_id
1 'polypeptide(L)'
;MRKQLSVSLLYCLLVSATSLAQSWKPYEQTAKGKTYEASDCVTLLDSTLVSVQPTGQGSFAVCKVIKVQTPRGAVDNRVIKYDYDPLTAYAEFKRITIHRANGKVDELDVRKTCDYAAPARAIYWGARQIMIEVGALQPGDIVDYEIAKKGFTYALLAAGNEDESRFIPPMRGQFYDIVPFWSSTPTVRKVYVVSIPMEKELQFQFYQGECASSMRYEDGRKKYSFAMDDMMPFAKEPNMVDLFDAAPKLMMSTTPQWKD
;
A
#
# COMPACT_ATOMS: atom_id res chain seq x y z
N MET A 1 -18.10 0.14 44.61
CA MET A 1 -18.39 -0.44 43.28
C MET A 1 -17.78 0.40 42.15
N ARG A 2 -16.47 0.63 42.07
CA ARG A 2 -15.85 1.52 41.04
C ARG A 2 -14.48 1.03 40.53
N LYS A 3 -14.14 -0.25 40.64
CA LYS A 3 -12.83 -0.82 40.24
C LYS A 3 -12.90 -1.94 39.21
N GLN A 4 -14.08 -2.34 38.72
CA GLN A 4 -14.17 -3.44 37.73
C GLN A 4 -14.39 -3.02 36.27
N LEU A 5 -14.65 -1.72 35.99
CA LEU A 5 -14.88 -1.27 34.59
C LEU A 5 -13.59 -0.98 33.79
N SER A 6 -12.45 -0.77 34.45
CA SER A 6 -11.20 -0.41 33.73
C SER A 6 -10.43 -1.59 33.17
N VAL A 7 -10.65 -2.80 33.64
CA VAL A 7 -9.91 -4.00 33.19
C VAL A 7 -10.50 -4.56 31.89
N SER A 8 -11.83 -4.45 31.72
CA SER A 8 -12.51 -4.97 30.51
C SER A 8 -12.20 -4.16 29.24
N LEU A 9 -11.99 -2.84 29.38
CA LEU A 9 -11.71 -1.95 28.24
C LEU A 9 -10.27 -2.14 27.71
N LEU A 10 -9.33 -2.48 28.61
CA LEU A 10 -7.93 -2.74 28.24
C LEU A 10 -7.77 -4.07 27.51
N TYR A 11 -8.61 -5.06 27.82
CA TYR A 11 -8.58 -6.39 27.19
C TYR A 11 -9.11 -6.36 25.75
N CYS A 12 -10.13 -5.53 25.46
CA CYS A 12 -10.66 -5.36 24.10
C CYS A 12 -9.67 -4.64 23.14
N LEU A 13 -8.83 -3.74 23.67
CA LEU A 13 -7.80 -3.06 22.85
C LEU A 13 -6.60 -3.95 22.52
N LEU A 14 -6.28 -4.92 23.38
CA LEU A 14 -5.19 -5.89 23.15
C LEU A 14 -5.56 -6.99 22.14
N VAL A 15 -6.83 -7.38 22.06
CA VAL A 15 -7.28 -8.42 21.13
C VAL A 15 -7.38 -7.92 19.71
N SER A 16 -7.64 -6.62 19.48
CA SER A 16 -7.70 -6.03 18.14
C SER A 16 -6.31 -5.82 17.49
N ALA A 17 -5.25 -5.65 18.29
CA ALA A 17 -3.89 -5.47 17.77
C ALA A 17 -3.23 -6.78 17.30
N THR A 18 -3.61 -7.92 17.89
CA THR A 18 -3.03 -9.22 17.52
C THR A 18 -3.65 -9.85 16.28
N SER A 19 -4.86 -9.46 15.86
CA SER A 19 -5.52 -10.05 14.70
C SER A 19 -5.04 -9.48 13.36
N LEU A 20 -4.47 -8.28 13.32
CA LEU A 20 -3.92 -7.66 12.12
C LEU A 20 -2.49 -8.15 11.80
N ALA A 21 -1.71 -8.54 12.81
CA ALA A 21 -0.29 -8.86 12.67
C ALA A 21 0.02 -10.19 11.96
N GLN A 22 -0.97 -11.01 11.61
CA GLN A 22 -0.76 -12.31 10.94
C GLN A 22 -1.82 -12.63 9.87
N SER A 23 -2.46 -11.63 9.29
CA SER A 23 -3.48 -11.80 8.26
C SER A 23 -2.95 -12.42 6.95
N TRP A 24 -1.63 -12.46 6.76
CA TRP A 24 -0.96 -13.01 5.59
C TRP A 24 -0.67 -14.51 5.65
N LYS A 25 -0.72 -15.15 6.82
CA LYS A 25 -0.40 -16.59 6.97
C LYS A 25 -1.18 -17.53 6.04
N PRO A 26 -2.48 -17.32 5.78
CA PRO A 26 -3.21 -18.13 4.80
C PRO A 26 -2.59 -18.08 3.41
N TYR A 27 -2.07 -16.93 3.00
CA TYR A 27 -1.49 -16.73 1.66
C TYR A 27 -0.13 -17.41 1.51
N GLU A 28 0.61 -17.63 2.60
CA GLU A 28 1.85 -18.41 2.55
C GLU A 28 1.60 -19.87 2.14
N GLN A 29 0.46 -20.45 2.54
CA GLN A 29 0.08 -21.80 2.15
C GLN A 29 -0.34 -21.83 0.68
N THR A 30 -1.02 -20.80 0.19
CA THR A 30 -1.45 -20.69 -1.21
C THR A 30 -0.25 -20.50 -2.14
N ALA A 31 0.82 -19.83 -1.69
CA ALA A 31 2.05 -19.61 -2.44
C ALA A 31 2.90 -20.90 -2.66
N LYS A 32 2.35 -22.06 -2.43
CA LYS A 32 2.99 -23.35 -2.71
C LYS A 32 2.55 -23.86 -4.08
N GLY A 33 3.40 -23.68 -5.07
CA GLY A 33 3.15 -24.19 -6.41
C GLY A 33 4.24 -23.74 -7.37
N LYS A 34 4.43 -24.46 -8.47
CA LYS A 34 5.52 -24.26 -9.43
C LYS A 34 5.66 -22.81 -9.91
N THR A 35 4.56 -22.09 -10.06
CA THR A 35 4.57 -20.70 -10.55
C THR A 35 5.21 -19.72 -9.57
N TYR A 36 4.98 -19.93 -8.27
CA TYR A 36 5.57 -19.09 -7.23
C TYR A 36 7.01 -19.51 -6.87
N GLU A 37 7.27 -20.83 -6.89
CA GLU A 37 8.56 -21.41 -6.49
C GLU A 37 9.71 -21.05 -7.44
N ALA A 38 9.42 -20.71 -8.69
CA ALA A 38 10.42 -20.28 -9.67
C ALA A 38 10.90 -18.83 -9.50
N SER A 39 10.29 -18.07 -8.60
CA SER A 39 10.58 -16.64 -8.42
C SER A 39 11.56 -16.41 -7.28
N ASP A 40 12.38 -15.36 -7.39
CA ASP A 40 13.32 -14.95 -6.33
C ASP A 40 12.61 -14.52 -5.05
N CYS A 41 11.42 -13.96 -5.18
CA CYS A 41 10.51 -13.61 -4.08
C CYS A 41 9.05 -13.66 -4.52
N VAL A 42 8.16 -13.76 -3.53
CA VAL A 42 6.70 -13.71 -3.71
C VAL A 42 6.11 -12.67 -2.77
N THR A 43 5.28 -11.79 -3.30
CA THR A 43 4.44 -10.92 -2.47
C THR A 43 3.22 -11.73 -2.01
N LEU A 44 3.16 -12.06 -0.73
CA LEU A 44 2.05 -12.81 -0.14
C LEU A 44 0.80 -11.93 -0.04
N LEU A 45 0.99 -10.68 0.37
CA LEU A 45 -0.08 -9.68 0.52
C LEU A 45 0.44 -8.31 0.11
N ASP A 46 -0.31 -7.62 -0.73
CA ASP A 46 -0.18 -6.19 -1.05
C ASP A 46 -1.54 -5.54 -0.76
N SER A 47 -1.64 -4.87 0.38
CA SER A 47 -2.90 -4.30 0.87
C SER A 47 -2.77 -2.81 1.09
N THR A 48 -3.73 -2.05 0.58
CA THR A 48 -3.83 -0.61 0.82
C THR A 48 -5.21 -0.28 1.36
N LEU A 49 -5.25 0.35 2.52
CA LEU A 49 -6.48 0.88 3.13
C LEU A 49 -6.45 2.39 3.05
N VAL A 50 -7.47 2.99 2.46
CA VAL A 50 -7.59 4.44 2.29
C VAL A 50 -8.80 4.95 3.05
N SER A 51 -8.59 5.98 3.87
CA SER A 51 -9.65 6.76 4.48
C SER A 51 -9.64 8.17 3.89
N VAL A 52 -10.69 8.50 3.14
CA VAL A 52 -10.84 9.81 2.48
C VAL A 52 -11.58 10.75 3.42
N GLN A 53 -10.98 11.91 3.68
CA GLN A 53 -11.59 12.97 4.49
C GLN A 53 -12.63 13.76 3.67
N PRO A 54 -13.54 14.51 4.30
CA PRO A 54 -14.48 15.40 3.58
C PRO A 54 -13.76 16.40 2.66
N THR A 55 -12.54 16.79 2.99
CA THR A 55 -11.66 17.68 2.18
C THR A 55 -11.11 17.03 0.90
N GLY A 56 -11.29 15.72 0.72
CA GLY A 56 -10.69 14.94 -0.37
C GLY A 56 -9.29 14.39 -0.04
N GLN A 57 -8.69 14.78 1.08
CA GLN A 57 -7.40 14.23 1.52
C GLN A 57 -7.54 12.75 1.87
N GLY A 58 -6.62 11.93 1.36
CA GLY A 58 -6.51 10.52 1.70
C GLY A 58 -5.51 10.26 2.83
N SER A 59 -5.86 9.35 3.74
CA SER A 59 -4.94 8.70 4.67
C SER A 59 -4.82 7.24 4.25
N PHE A 60 -3.59 6.81 3.92
CA PHE A 60 -3.30 5.49 3.36
C PHE A 60 -2.51 4.66 4.37
N ALA A 61 -2.95 3.44 4.63
CA ALA A 61 -2.16 2.40 5.29
C ALA A 61 -1.80 1.36 4.24
N VAL A 62 -0.53 1.33 3.83
CA VAL A 62 0.01 0.40 2.83
C VAL A 62 0.74 -0.70 3.56
N CYS A 63 0.25 -1.93 3.44
CA CYS A 63 0.86 -3.11 4.05
C CYS A 63 1.34 -4.05 2.95
N LYS A 64 2.62 -4.46 3.02
CA LYS A 64 3.20 -5.39 2.07
C LYS A 64 3.97 -6.49 2.79
N VAL A 65 3.76 -7.72 2.36
CA VAL A 65 4.39 -8.91 2.91
C VAL A 65 5.08 -9.68 1.79
N ILE A 66 6.40 -9.81 1.89
CA ILE A 66 7.24 -10.41 0.86
C ILE A 66 7.97 -11.62 1.45
N LYS A 67 7.80 -12.78 0.84
CA LYS A 67 8.58 -13.99 1.13
C LYS A 67 9.79 -14.06 0.22
N VAL A 68 10.96 -14.18 0.82
CA VAL A 68 12.23 -14.38 0.13
C VAL A 68 12.42 -15.84 -0.18
N GLN A 69 12.74 -16.19 -1.43
CA GLN A 69 12.87 -17.59 -1.85
C GLN A 69 14.30 -17.97 -2.25
N THR A 70 15.08 -17.01 -2.73
CA THR A 70 16.46 -17.25 -3.20
C THR A 70 17.45 -16.27 -2.57
N PRO A 71 18.76 -16.55 -2.63
CA PRO A 71 19.79 -15.60 -2.22
C PRO A 71 19.71 -14.27 -2.99
N ARG A 72 19.31 -14.29 -4.28
CA ARG A 72 19.10 -13.08 -5.06
C ARG A 72 17.93 -12.27 -4.52
N GLY A 73 16.79 -12.92 -4.24
CA GLY A 73 15.66 -12.26 -3.59
C GLY A 73 16.01 -11.65 -2.23
N ALA A 74 16.93 -12.29 -1.48
CA ALA A 74 17.46 -11.75 -0.24
C ALA A 74 18.23 -10.44 -0.44
N VAL A 75 19.04 -10.37 -1.48
CA VAL A 75 19.81 -9.15 -1.83
C VAL A 75 18.87 -8.05 -2.31
N ASP A 76 17.91 -8.35 -3.17
CA ASP A 76 16.99 -7.39 -3.77
C ASP A 76 16.07 -6.75 -2.73
N ASN A 77 15.77 -7.45 -1.62
CA ASN A 77 14.92 -6.96 -0.53
C ASN A 77 15.69 -6.46 0.72
N ARG A 78 17.02 -6.28 0.64
CA ARG A 78 17.82 -5.75 1.77
C ARG A 78 17.46 -4.31 2.13
N VAL A 79 16.84 -3.59 1.23
CA VAL A 79 16.44 -2.20 1.41
C VAL A 79 15.02 -2.03 0.94
N ILE A 80 14.15 -1.57 1.85
CA ILE A 80 12.80 -1.16 1.49
C ILE A 80 12.83 0.31 1.11
N LYS A 81 12.19 0.65 -0.02
CA LYS A 81 12.11 2.00 -0.56
C LYS A 81 10.67 2.35 -0.88
N TYR A 82 10.30 3.59 -0.64
CA TYR A 82 8.98 4.11 -1.00
C TYR A 82 9.11 5.56 -1.48
N ASP A 83 8.68 5.78 -2.72
CA ASP A 83 8.73 7.10 -3.35
C ASP A 83 7.46 7.90 -3.03
N TYR A 84 7.60 9.19 -2.81
CA TYR A 84 6.47 10.10 -2.62
C TYR A 84 6.80 11.49 -3.16
N ASP A 85 5.77 12.26 -3.50
CA ASP A 85 5.90 13.65 -3.89
C ASP A 85 5.64 14.53 -2.66
N PRO A 86 6.63 15.28 -2.15
CA PRO A 86 6.48 16.11 -0.95
C PRO A 86 5.54 17.32 -1.15
N LEU A 87 5.20 17.66 -2.40
CA LEU A 87 4.22 18.70 -2.69
C LEU A 87 2.78 18.22 -2.43
N THR A 88 2.52 16.92 -2.55
CA THR A 88 1.17 16.35 -2.48
C THR A 88 0.98 15.35 -1.35
N ALA A 89 2.07 14.83 -0.77
CA ALA A 89 1.99 13.79 0.23
C ALA A 89 3.16 13.82 1.22
N TYR A 90 2.92 13.16 2.34
CA TYR A 90 3.92 12.75 3.33
C TYR A 90 3.83 11.24 3.49
N ALA A 91 4.96 10.56 3.65
CA ALA A 91 5.02 9.11 3.88
C ALA A 91 6.02 8.77 4.98
N GLU A 92 5.73 7.72 5.76
CA GLU A 92 6.60 7.19 6.79
C GLU A 92 6.41 5.68 6.98
N PHE A 93 7.46 4.96 7.36
CA PHE A 93 7.35 3.59 7.84
C PHE A 93 6.76 3.57 9.25
N LYS A 94 5.70 2.77 9.44
CA LYS A 94 5.07 2.57 10.75
C LYS A 94 5.59 1.33 11.47
N ARG A 95 5.83 0.27 10.73
CA ARG A 95 6.29 -1.01 11.25
C ARG A 95 7.05 -1.77 10.17
N ILE A 96 8.10 -2.45 10.59
CA ILE A 96 8.82 -3.42 9.75
C ILE A 96 9.18 -4.60 10.64
N THR A 97 8.70 -5.78 10.27
CA THR A 97 8.90 -7.02 10.99
C THR A 97 9.50 -8.05 10.04
N ILE A 98 10.52 -8.75 10.47
CA ILE A 98 11.12 -9.86 9.73
C ILE A 98 10.78 -11.15 10.45
N HIS A 99 10.01 -11.98 9.80
CA HIS A 99 9.73 -13.34 10.28
C HIS A 99 10.81 -14.25 9.67
N ARG A 100 11.73 -14.71 10.51
CA ARG A 100 12.84 -15.56 10.07
C ARG A 100 12.37 -16.98 9.79
N ALA A 101 13.03 -17.65 8.85
CA ALA A 101 12.75 -19.04 8.51
C ALA A 101 12.86 -20.01 9.72
N ASN A 102 13.67 -19.68 10.73
CA ASN A 102 13.80 -20.43 11.98
C ASN A 102 12.73 -20.11 13.04
N GLY A 103 11.73 -19.30 12.71
CA GLY A 103 10.64 -18.90 13.62
C GLY A 103 10.94 -17.69 14.51
N LYS A 104 12.16 -17.14 14.49
CA LYS A 104 12.46 -15.88 15.18
C LYS A 104 11.75 -14.71 14.49
N VAL A 105 11.38 -13.70 15.27
CA VAL A 105 10.80 -12.46 14.77
C VAL A 105 11.69 -11.29 15.19
N ASP A 106 12.12 -10.50 14.21
CA ASP A 106 12.91 -9.31 14.44
C ASP A 106 12.07 -8.07 14.05
N GLU A 107 11.98 -7.09 14.93
CA GLU A 107 11.37 -5.79 14.64
C GLU A 107 12.45 -4.76 14.39
N LEU A 108 12.30 -3.97 13.31
CA LEU A 108 13.23 -2.92 12.97
C LEU A 108 12.82 -1.59 13.61
N ASP A 109 13.82 -0.83 14.05
CA ASP A 109 13.62 0.54 14.51
C ASP A 109 13.36 1.47 13.29
N VAL A 110 12.10 1.80 13.04
CA VAL A 110 11.68 2.67 11.92
C VAL A 110 12.25 4.10 12.01
N ARG A 111 12.78 4.53 13.17
CA ARG A 111 13.47 5.83 13.31
C ARG A 111 14.78 5.90 12.53
N LYS A 112 15.31 4.76 12.09
CA LYS A 112 16.49 4.68 11.23
C LYS A 112 16.18 4.91 9.75
N THR A 113 14.95 5.29 9.42
CA THR A 113 14.56 5.65 8.05
C THR A 113 15.35 6.86 7.58
N CYS A 114 15.94 6.73 6.39
CA CYS A 114 16.51 7.84 5.65
C CYS A 114 15.46 8.40 4.67
N ASP A 115 15.40 9.72 4.55
CA ASP A 115 14.57 10.42 3.57
C ASP A 115 15.47 11.31 2.71
N TYR A 116 15.45 11.10 1.40
CA TYR A 116 16.34 11.77 0.46
C TYR A 116 15.66 12.02 -0.90
N ALA A 117 16.29 12.80 -1.76
CA ALA A 117 15.79 13.03 -3.11
C ALA A 117 15.76 11.71 -3.88
N ALA A 118 14.61 11.35 -4.44
CA ALA A 118 14.48 10.16 -5.25
C ALA A 118 15.38 10.26 -6.50
N PRO A 119 15.99 9.16 -6.97
CA PRO A 119 16.78 9.16 -8.19
C PRO A 119 15.94 9.67 -9.37
N ALA A 120 16.48 10.66 -10.11
CA ALA A 120 15.84 11.16 -11.32
C ALA A 120 15.78 10.05 -12.38
N ARG A 121 14.59 9.75 -12.87
CA ARG A 121 14.41 8.70 -13.90
C ARG A 121 14.40 9.25 -15.32
N ALA A 122 13.78 10.39 -15.54
CA ALA A 122 13.76 11.08 -16.83
C ALA A 122 13.57 12.58 -16.65
N ILE A 123 12.64 12.97 -15.78
CA ILE A 123 12.30 14.36 -15.44
C ILE A 123 12.46 14.50 -13.93
N TYR A 124 13.12 15.56 -13.49
CA TYR A 124 13.22 15.90 -12.07
C TYR A 124 11.97 16.68 -11.63
N TRP A 125 11.17 16.08 -10.76
CA TRP A 125 9.99 16.74 -10.19
C TRP A 125 10.02 16.86 -8.67
N GLY A 126 11.18 16.77 -8.07
CA GLY A 126 11.33 16.93 -6.63
C GLY A 126 10.83 15.76 -5.79
N ALA A 127 10.57 14.60 -6.40
CA ALA A 127 10.17 13.40 -5.66
C ALA A 127 11.21 13.04 -4.58
N ARG A 128 10.71 12.54 -3.45
CA ARG A 128 11.52 12.03 -2.35
C ARG A 128 11.32 10.53 -2.21
N GLN A 129 12.29 9.89 -1.55
CA GLN A 129 12.26 8.46 -1.27
C GLN A 129 12.61 8.24 0.20
N ILE A 130 11.69 7.62 0.95
CA ILE A 130 12.04 7.04 2.25
C ILE A 130 12.65 5.66 2.05
N MET A 131 13.71 5.38 2.79
CA MET A 131 14.47 4.14 2.69
C MET A 131 14.87 3.63 4.07
N ILE A 132 14.84 2.31 4.25
CA ILE A 132 15.37 1.65 5.43
C ILE A 132 16.08 0.35 5.05
N GLU A 133 17.23 0.10 5.67
CA GLU A 133 17.93 -1.17 5.53
C GLU A 133 17.28 -2.24 6.42
N VAL A 134 16.91 -3.34 5.81
CA VAL A 134 16.31 -4.50 6.49
C VAL A 134 17.41 -5.41 7.09
N GLY A 135 18.63 -5.29 6.56
CA GLY A 135 19.77 -6.12 6.97
C GLY A 135 19.88 -7.42 6.17
N ALA A 136 20.61 -8.37 6.71
CA ALA A 136 20.80 -9.66 6.05
C ALA A 136 19.52 -10.50 6.10
N LEU A 137 19.04 -10.88 4.93
CA LEU A 137 17.92 -11.81 4.73
C LEU A 137 18.44 -13.15 4.22
N GLN A 138 17.64 -14.20 4.42
CA GLN A 138 17.90 -15.55 3.93
C GLN A 138 16.66 -16.10 3.21
N PRO A 139 16.82 -17.08 2.31
CA PRO A 139 15.66 -17.81 1.77
C PRO A 139 14.78 -18.38 2.88
N GLY A 140 13.48 -18.16 2.76
CA GLY A 140 12.48 -18.52 3.76
C GLY A 140 12.11 -17.39 4.74
N ASP A 141 12.88 -16.30 4.81
CA ASP A 141 12.51 -15.12 5.58
C ASP A 141 11.31 -14.39 4.93
N ILE A 142 10.47 -13.77 5.78
CA ILE A 142 9.35 -12.96 5.33
C ILE A 142 9.52 -11.55 5.88
N VAL A 143 9.47 -10.57 4.99
CA VAL A 143 9.51 -9.13 5.31
C VAL A 143 8.09 -8.59 5.27
N ASP A 144 7.59 -8.15 6.43
CA ASP A 144 6.25 -7.57 6.62
C ASP A 144 6.40 -6.11 7.05
N TYR A 145 5.93 -5.18 6.22
CA TYR A 145 6.04 -3.76 6.52
C TYR A 145 4.76 -2.98 6.26
N GLU A 146 4.63 -1.90 7.01
CA GLU A 146 3.53 -0.96 6.90
C GLU A 146 4.05 0.46 6.73
N ILE A 147 3.46 1.17 5.75
CA ILE A 147 3.71 2.58 5.45
C ILE A 147 2.41 3.34 5.67
N ALA A 148 2.50 4.45 6.40
CA ALA A 148 1.46 5.46 6.41
C ALA A 148 1.79 6.54 5.40
N LYS A 149 0.83 6.86 4.51
CA LYS A 149 0.89 8.01 3.61
C LYS A 149 -0.31 8.89 3.86
N LYS A 150 -0.13 10.20 3.82
CA LYS A 150 -1.19 11.19 3.92
C LYS A 150 -1.05 12.18 2.76
N GLY A 151 -2.14 12.44 2.05
CA GLY A 151 -2.09 13.37 0.91
C GLY A 151 -3.06 12.98 -0.20
N PHE A 152 -2.70 13.34 -1.43
CA PHE A 152 -3.47 13.04 -2.63
C PHE A 152 -2.55 12.61 -3.78
N THR A 153 -3.10 11.98 -4.81
CA THR A 153 -2.30 11.30 -5.84
C THR A 153 -1.95 12.19 -7.02
N TYR A 154 -2.60 13.34 -7.20
CA TYR A 154 -2.45 14.13 -8.40
C TYR A 154 -1.73 15.45 -8.17
N ALA A 155 -0.62 15.67 -8.88
CA ALA A 155 0.36 16.73 -8.62
C ALA A 155 0.37 17.90 -9.61
N LEU A 156 -0.43 17.89 -10.69
CA LEU A 156 -0.20 18.79 -11.82
C LEU A 156 -0.39 20.30 -11.55
N LEU A 157 -1.01 20.69 -10.44
CA LEU A 157 -1.30 22.11 -10.16
C LEU A 157 -1.29 22.46 -8.66
N ALA A 158 -0.54 21.80 -7.81
CA ALA A 158 -0.45 22.18 -6.41
C ALA A 158 0.39 23.47 -6.28
N ALA A 159 -0.26 24.60 -6.32
CA ALA A 159 0.32 25.83 -5.79
C ALA A 159 0.51 25.64 -4.28
N GLY A 160 1.76 25.59 -3.82
CA GLY A 160 2.08 25.37 -2.43
C GLY A 160 1.53 26.50 -1.54
N ASN A 161 0.66 26.13 -0.62
CA ASN A 161 0.37 26.91 0.57
C ASN A 161 1.03 26.20 1.75
N GLU A 162 1.73 26.95 2.58
CA GLU A 162 2.55 26.46 3.71
C GLU A 162 1.72 26.00 4.92
N ASP A 163 0.39 26.02 4.86
CA ASP A 163 -0.53 25.72 5.95
C ASP A 163 -0.94 24.24 6.04
N GLU A 164 -1.72 23.87 7.05
CA GLU A 164 -2.33 22.56 7.26
C GLU A 164 -3.10 22.02 6.03
N SER A 165 -3.42 22.89 5.07
CA SER A 165 -4.03 22.59 3.78
C SER A 165 -3.07 21.97 2.75
N ARG A 166 -1.77 21.85 3.05
CA ARG A 166 -0.72 21.40 2.11
C ARG A 166 -1.01 20.07 1.41
N PHE A 167 -1.71 19.18 2.08
CA PHE A 167 -2.05 17.84 1.55
C PHE A 167 -3.52 17.69 1.17
N ILE A 168 -4.22 18.80 0.98
CA ILE A 168 -5.60 18.82 0.49
C ILE A 168 -5.55 18.98 -1.04
N PRO A 169 -6.26 18.14 -1.81
CA PRO A 169 -6.28 18.25 -3.27
C PRO A 169 -6.81 19.62 -3.72
N PRO A 170 -6.32 20.16 -4.86
CA PRO A 170 -6.80 21.43 -5.43
C PRO A 170 -8.31 21.43 -5.67
N MET A 171 -8.87 20.32 -6.12
CA MET A 171 -10.33 20.10 -6.18
C MET A 171 -10.80 19.70 -4.78
N ARG A 172 -11.03 20.68 -3.94
CA ARG A 172 -11.43 20.47 -2.54
C ARG A 172 -12.65 19.57 -2.44
N GLY A 173 -12.57 18.60 -1.55
CA GLY A 173 -13.62 17.62 -1.33
C GLY A 173 -13.62 16.46 -2.33
N GLN A 174 -12.78 16.45 -3.35
CA GLN A 174 -12.70 15.36 -4.31
C GLN A 174 -11.48 14.48 -4.07
N PHE A 175 -11.68 13.18 -4.24
CA PHE A 175 -10.63 12.16 -4.16
C PHE A 175 -10.44 11.54 -5.54
N TYR A 176 -9.18 11.31 -5.91
CA TYR A 176 -8.80 10.64 -7.13
C TYR A 176 -7.61 9.72 -6.86
N ASP A 177 -7.61 8.52 -7.45
CA ASP A 177 -6.46 7.62 -7.40
C ASP A 177 -6.36 6.75 -8.67
N ILE A 178 -5.14 6.38 -9.02
CA ILE A 178 -4.82 5.37 -10.02
C ILE A 178 -4.00 4.29 -9.35
N VAL A 179 -4.57 3.10 -9.24
CA VAL A 179 -3.97 1.98 -8.52
C VAL A 179 -3.49 0.93 -9.52
N PRO A 180 -2.18 0.69 -9.62
CA PRO A 180 -1.66 -0.40 -10.44
C PRO A 180 -2.05 -1.76 -9.85
N PHE A 181 -2.60 -2.65 -10.68
CA PHE A 181 -2.87 -4.05 -10.35
C PHE A 181 -1.90 -4.96 -11.11
N TRP A 182 -0.63 -4.60 -11.07
CA TRP A 182 0.48 -5.36 -11.63
C TRP A 182 1.71 -5.27 -10.71
N SER A 183 2.64 -6.20 -10.86
CA SER A 183 3.90 -6.24 -10.13
C SER A 183 4.95 -6.95 -10.98
N SER A 184 6.23 -6.68 -10.74
CA SER A 184 7.36 -7.43 -11.32
C SER A 184 7.60 -8.75 -10.60
N THR A 185 6.95 -8.98 -9.47
CA THR A 185 7.02 -10.23 -8.70
C THR A 185 5.63 -10.86 -8.60
N PRO A 186 5.53 -12.19 -8.55
CA PRO A 186 4.24 -12.85 -8.32
C PRO A 186 3.61 -12.34 -7.02
N THR A 187 2.32 -12.07 -7.05
CA THR A 187 1.57 -11.60 -5.89
C THR A 187 0.37 -12.50 -5.65
N VAL A 188 0.33 -13.13 -4.47
CA VAL A 188 -0.75 -14.06 -4.10
C VAL A 188 -2.06 -13.31 -3.96
N ARG A 189 -2.04 -12.17 -3.25
CA ARG A 189 -3.24 -11.34 -3.09
C ARG A 189 -2.90 -9.87 -3.05
N LYS A 190 -3.61 -9.10 -3.88
CA LYS A 190 -3.65 -7.64 -3.81
C LYS A 190 -5.05 -7.18 -3.41
N VAL A 191 -5.11 -6.25 -2.45
CA VAL A 191 -6.35 -5.65 -1.96
C VAL A 191 -6.21 -4.14 -1.88
N TYR A 192 -7.18 -3.41 -2.42
CA TYR A 192 -7.30 -1.98 -2.25
C TYR A 192 -8.68 -1.66 -1.69
N VAL A 193 -8.73 -1.03 -0.53
CA VAL A 193 -9.97 -0.64 0.13
C VAL A 193 -10.00 0.88 0.28
N VAL A 194 -11.07 1.50 -0.20
CA VAL A 194 -11.27 2.94 -0.03
C VAL A 194 -12.57 3.20 0.73
N SER A 195 -12.45 3.97 1.81
CA SER A 195 -13.55 4.41 2.65
C SER A 195 -13.78 5.90 2.41
N ILE A 196 -14.98 6.26 1.94
CA ILE A 196 -15.39 7.63 1.63
C ILE A 196 -16.54 8.08 2.52
N PRO A 197 -16.73 9.39 2.73
CA PRO A 197 -17.91 9.92 3.40
C PRO A 197 -19.23 9.46 2.75
N MET A 198 -20.30 9.35 3.55
CA MET A 198 -21.57 8.78 3.13
C MET A 198 -22.24 9.55 2.00
N GLU A 199 -22.07 10.87 1.98
CA GLU A 199 -22.62 11.81 0.99
C GLU A 199 -21.91 11.76 -0.37
N LYS A 200 -20.76 11.08 -0.46
CA LYS A 200 -20.00 10.95 -1.71
C LYS A 200 -20.30 9.65 -2.42
N GLU A 201 -20.16 9.69 -3.74
CA GLU A 201 -20.14 8.51 -4.60
C GLU A 201 -18.75 8.27 -5.17
N LEU A 202 -18.36 7.01 -5.32
CA LEU A 202 -17.12 6.64 -5.98
C LEU A 202 -17.43 6.12 -7.38
N GLN A 203 -16.93 6.81 -8.39
CA GLN A 203 -16.85 6.29 -9.75
C GLN A 203 -15.53 5.55 -9.91
N PHE A 204 -15.55 4.38 -10.53
CA PHE A 204 -14.33 3.61 -10.77
C PHE A 204 -14.44 2.81 -12.07
N GLN A 205 -13.29 2.57 -12.66
CA GLN A 205 -13.13 1.74 -13.86
C GLN A 205 -11.84 0.93 -13.74
N PHE A 206 -11.95 -0.37 -14.00
CA PHE A 206 -10.79 -1.25 -14.13
C PHE A 206 -10.42 -1.38 -15.60
N TYR A 207 -9.13 -1.24 -15.91
CA TYR A 207 -8.59 -1.29 -17.27
C TYR A 207 -7.63 -2.46 -17.41
N GLN A 208 -7.57 -3.05 -18.60
CA GLN A 208 -6.65 -4.14 -18.97
C GLN A 208 -6.80 -5.41 -18.11
N GLY A 209 -8.04 -5.71 -17.71
CA GLY A 209 -8.35 -6.93 -16.94
C GLY A 209 -9.61 -6.77 -16.10
N GLU A 210 -9.72 -7.59 -15.07
CA GLU A 210 -10.84 -7.62 -14.14
C GLU A 210 -10.33 -7.78 -12.70
N CYS A 211 -11.05 -7.24 -11.74
CA CYS A 211 -10.84 -7.50 -10.30
C CYS A 211 -12.17 -7.75 -9.59
N ALA A 212 -12.15 -8.49 -8.52
CA ALA A 212 -13.29 -8.62 -7.64
C ALA A 212 -13.56 -7.29 -6.95
N SER A 213 -14.79 -6.79 -7.00
CA SER A 213 -15.18 -5.54 -6.35
C SER A 213 -16.41 -5.74 -5.46
N SER A 214 -16.46 -5.03 -4.35
CA SER A 214 -17.61 -5.01 -3.46
C SER A 214 -17.75 -3.64 -2.78
N MET A 215 -18.97 -3.30 -2.36
CA MET A 215 -19.25 -2.10 -1.58
C MET A 215 -20.07 -2.48 -0.36
N ARG A 216 -19.75 -1.87 0.77
CA ARG A 216 -20.51 -2.01 2.02
C ARG A 216 -20.60 -0.70 2.77
N TYR A 217 -21.61 -0.60 3.62
CA TYR A 217 -21.75 0.48 4.59
C TYR A 217 -21.18 0.03 5.93
N GLU A 218 -20.25 0.79 6.46
CA GLU A 218 -19.59 0.47 7.73
C GLU A 218 -19.17 1.78 8.42
N ASP A 219 -19.47 1.92 9.71
CA ASP A 219 -19.10 3.08 10.52
C ASP A 219 -19.56 4.43 9.94
N GLY A 220 -20.75 4.47 9.32
CA GLY A 220 -21.30 5.67 8.69
C GLY A 220 -20.55 6.12 7.44
N ARG A 221 -19.85 5.21 6.76
CA ARG A 221 -19.08 5.45 5.55
C ARG A 221 -19.40 4.42 4.48
N LYS A 222 -19.15 4.77 3.22
CA LYS A 222 -19.13 3.81 2.11
C LYS A 222 -17.73 3.24 1.97
N LYS A 223 -17.62 1.93 2.03
CA LYS A 223 -16.35 1.21 1.92
C LYS A 223 -16.35 0.34 0.67
N TYR A 224 -15.51 0.68 -0.30
CA TYR A 224 -15.32 -0.05 -1.54
C TYR A 224 -14.06 -0.90 -1.41
N SER A 225 -14.14 -2.17 -1.84
CA SER A 225 -13.02 -3.11 -1.82
C SER A 225 -12.80 -3.66 -3.21
N PHE A 226 -11.55 -3.67 -3.64
CA PHE A 226 -11.08 -4.21 -4.92
C PHE A 226 -9.99 -5.22 -4.62
N ALA A 227 -10.09 -6.43 -5.17
CA ALA A 227 -9.14 -7.49 -4.89
C ALA A 227 -8.82 -8.30 -6.15
N MET A 228 -7.57 -8.74 -6.25
CA MET A 228 -7.08 -9.64 -7.27
C MET A 228 -6.17 -10.68 -6.59
N ASP A 229 -6.42 -11.94 -6.92
CA ASP A 229 -5.62 -13.06 -6.47
C ASP A 229 -4.75 -13.56 -7.63
N ASP A 230 -3.66 -14.27 -7.30
CA ASP A 230 -2.77 -14.95 -8.24
C ASP A 230 -2.23 -14.05 -9.38
N MET A 231 -1.79 -12.84 -9.01
CA MET A 231 -1.21 -11.91 -9.99
C MET A 231 0.17 -12.40 -10.45
N MET A 232 0.25 -12.76 -11.73
CA MET A 232 1.53 -13.13 -12.37
C MET A 232 2.41 -11.89 -12.60
N PRO A 233 3.75 -12.07 -12.63
CA PRO A 233 4.64 -10.98 -12.92
C PRO A 233 4.32 -10.37 -14.29
N PHE A 234 4.23 -9.04 -14.35
CA PHE A 234 4.13 -8.30 -15.58
C PHE A 234 5.53 -7.79 -15.96
N ALA A 235 6.10 -8.34 -17.01
CA ALA A 235 7.42 -7.97 -17.48
C ALA A 235 7.35 -6.81 -18.48
N LYS A 236 8.25 -5.83 -18.33
CA LYS A 236 8.42 -4.78 -19.33
C LYS A 236 9.18 -5.35 -20.53
N GLU A 237 8.57 -5.28 -21.71
CA GLU A 237 9.20 -5.65 -22.98
C GLU A 237 9.98 -4.48 -23.57
N PRO A 238 11.06 -4.73 -24.36
CA PRO A 238 11.74 -3.68 -25.10
C PRO A 238 10.77 -2.94 -26.03
N ASN A 239 10.82 -1.63 -26.03
CA ASN A 239 9.99 -0.73 -26.87
C ASN A 239 8.47 -0.80 -26.62
N MET A 240 8.00 -1.42 -25.52
CA MET A 240 6.60 -1.32 -25.17
C MET A 240 6.23 0.09 -24.67
N VAL A 241 4.96 0.44 -24.74
CA VAL A 241 4.41 1.65 -24.15
C VAL A 241 4.60 1.63 -22.60
N ASP A 242 4.30 2.75 -21.98
CA ASP A 242 4.41 2.81 -20.50
C ASP A 242 3.57 1.72 -19.83
N LEU A 243 4.07 1.18 -18.73
CA LEU A 243 3.36 0.14 -17.97
C LEU A 243 1.99 0.60 -17.49
N PHE A 244 1.83 1.88 -17.19
CA PHE A 244 0.52 2.44 -16.85
C PHE A 244 -0.49 2.39 -18.00
N ASP A 245 -0.04 2.33 -19.24
CA ASP A 245 -0.92 2.21 -20.42
C ASP A 245 -1.22 0.76 -20.77
N ALA A 246 -0.28 -0.15 -20.53
CA ALA A 246 -0.36 -1.54 -20.95
C ALA A 246 -0.86 -2.51 -19.87
N ALA A 247 -0.61 -2.21 -18.60
CA ALA A 247 -0.86 -3.14 -17.49
C ALA A 247 -2.20 -2.88 -16.77
N PRO A 248 -2.75 -3.89 -16.07
CA PRO A 248 -3.99 -3.74 -15.32
C PRO A 248 -3.92 -2.61 -14.30
N LYS A 249 -4.95 -1.76 -14.28
CA LYS A 249 -5.05 -0.64 -13.34
C LYS A 249 -6.50 -0.33 -12.99
N LEU A 250 -6.70 0.14 -11.77
CA LEU A 250 -7.96 0.68 -11.29
C LEU A 250 -7.86 2.21 -11.23
N MET A 251 -8.75 2.90 -11.91
CA MET A 251 -8.92 4.35 -11.79
C MET A 251 -10.19 4.65 -11.00
N MET A 252 -10.12 5.63 -10.12
CA MET A 252 -11.27 6.01 -9.30
C MET A 252 -11.30 7.50 -9.02
N SER A 253 -12.52 8.04 -8.88
CA SER A 253 -12.76 9.44 -8.54
C SER A 253 -14.07 9.61 -7.79
N THR A 254 -14.13 10.60 -6.89
CA THR A 254 -15.39 11.05 -6.28
C THR A 254 -15.99 12.26 -7.01
N THR A 255 -15.36 12.75 -8.06
CA THR A 255 -15.88 13.86 -8.87
C THR A 255 -17.16 13.42 -9.59
N PRO A 256 -18.29 14.16 -9.46
CA PRO A 256 -19.57 13.73 -10.00
C PRO A 256 -19.61 13.64 -11.53
N GLN A 257 -18.90 14.53 -12.21
CA GLN A 257 -18.83 14.58 -13.66
C GLN A 257 -17.44 15.03 -14.13
N TRP A 258 -17.04 14.60 -15.34
CA TRP A 258 -15.81 15.05 -15.99
C TRP A 258 -15.80 16.57 -16.34
N LYS A 259 -16.90 17.24 -16.16
CA LYS A 259 -17.05 18.69 -16.45
C LYS A 259 -16.86 19.55 -15.20
N ASP A 260 -16.85 18.95 -14.02
CA ASP A 260 -16.68 19.62 -12.74
C ASP A 260 -15.21 19.61 -12.32
#